data_1c225709a84dbe47f6d1a6b64f425d4e
#
_entry.id   1c225709a84dbe47f6d1a6b64f425d4e
#
_cell.length_a   1.000
_cell.length_b   1.000
_cell.length_c   1.000
_cell.angle_alpha   90.00
_cell.angle_beta   90.00
_cell.angle_gamma   90.00
#
_symmetry.space_group_name_H-M   'P 1'
#
loop_
_entity.id
_entity.type
_entity.pdbx_description
1 polymer ?
#
loop_
_entity_poly.entity_id
_entity_poly.type
_entity_poly.pdbx_seq_one_letter_code
_entity_poly.pdbx_strand_id
1 'polypeptide(L)'
;EHVHEPLIQSTLIATDNNLAFVNDLATDYGCSEDGLTWTFRIREDVMFTDGVPLTAEDVAFTINGIVNGEAAEADLSMVDAARAVDATTCEIAMKRPNNALLYTLAVVGIVPAHAYGPDYGERPIGSGRYMLEQWDRGQQVILRANPDYYGDAPLMDRVVVLFMEEDASLAAAQSGTADVAYTSAALAGAVPAGYTLLNCA
;
A
#
# COMPACT_ATOMS: atom_id res chain seq x y z
N GLU A 1 -1.49 -13.21 -3.34
CA GLU A 1 -0.68 -12.03 -2.97
C GLU A 1 -1.24 -10.79 -3.66
N HIS A 2 -1.46 -9.73 -2.90
CA HIS A 2 -2.16 -8.53 -3.34
C HIS A 2 -1.15 -7.47 -3.84
N VAL A 3 -0.36 -7.82 -4.84
CA VAL A 3 0.72 -6.97 -5.40
C VAL A 3 0.24 -5.64 -5.99
N HIS A 4 -1.05 -5.49 -6.22
CA HIS A 4 -1.65 -4.27 -6.77
C HIS A 4 -2.12 -3.27 -5.70
N GLU A 5 -2.32 -3.70 -4.47
CA GLU A 5 -2.79 -2.82 -3.38
C GLU A 5 -1.84 -1.64 -3.12
N PRO A 6 -0.52 -1.84 -3.02
CA PRO A 6 0.42 -0.73 -2.83
C PRO A 6 0.47 0.26 -4.00
N LEU A 7 -0.12 -0.09 -5.15
CA LEU A 7 -0.21 0.81 -6.29
C LEU A 7 -1.42 1.75 -6.17
N ILE A 8 -2.50 1.31 -5.50
CA ILE A 8 -3.75 2.05 -5.36
C ILE A 8 -3.75 2.90 -4.09
N GLN A 9 -3.19 2.37 -3.00
CA GLN A 9 -3.20 3.01 -1.69
C GLN A 9 -1.79 3.46 -1.30
N SER A 10 -1.70 4.59 -0.60
CA SER A 10 -0.46 5.04 0.02
C SER A 10 -0.40 4.57 1.48
N THR A 11 0.80 4.44 2.00
CA THR A 11 1.08 4.03 3.38
C THR A 11 1.62 5.21 4.21
N LEU A 12 1.62 5.13 5.53
CA LEU A 12 2.25 6.17 6.36
C LEU A 12 3.74 6.31 6.09
N ILE A 13 4.40 5.18 6.01
CA ILE A 13 5.83 5.05 5.70
C ILE A 13 5.99 3.91 4.71
N ALA A 14 7.10 3.88 4.01
CA ALA A 14 7.47 2.79 3.10
C ALA A 14 8.86 2.23 3.46
N THR A 15 9.31 1.21 2.76
CA THR A 15 10.68 0.73 2.83
C THR A 15 11.37 0.91 1.48
N ASP A 16 12.64 1.30 1.51
CA ASP A 16 13.47 1.32 0.32
C ASP A 16 14.00 -0.10 -0.04
N ASN A 17 14.78 -0.19 -1.11
CA ASN A 17 15.37 -1.45 -1.55
C ASN A 17 16.38 -2.07 -0.55
N ASN A 18 16.78 -1.34 0.50
CA ASN A 18 17.64 -1.82 1.58
C ASN A 18 16.85 -2.12 2.85
N LEU A 19 15.51 -2.12 2.78
CA LEU A 19 14.57 -2.26 3.90
C LEU A 19 14.69 -1.14 4.94
N ALA A 20 15.26 0.01 4.58
CA ALA A 20 15.25 1.20 5.44
C ALA A 20 13.90 1.91 5.32
N PHE A 21 13.37 2.39 6.44
CA PHE A 21 12.13 3.15 6.45
C PHE A 21 12.33 4.50 5.77
N VAL A 22 11.40 4.83 4.88
CA VAL A 22 11.32 6.12 4.21
C VAL A 22 9.93 6.72 4.41
N ASN A 23 9.85 8.03 4.39
CA ASN A 23 8.57 8.73 4.49
C ASN A 23 7.73 8.48 3.23
N ASP A 24 6.41 8.36 3.42
CA ASP A 24 5.42 8.35 2.34
C ASP A 24 4.34 9.39 2.65
N LEU A 25 3.19 9.01 3.21
CA LEU A 25 2.19 9.99 3.70
C LEU A 25 2.69 10.78 4.91
N ALA A 26 3.47 10.15 5.79
CA ALA A 26 4.09 10.85 6.89
C ALA A 26 5.33 11.63 6.43
N THR A 27 5.41 12.91 6.79
CA THR A 27 6.58 13.76 6.58
C THR A 27 7.58 13.65 7.73
N ASP A 28 7.09 13.31 8.92
CA ASP A 28 7.87 13.10 10.14
C ASP A 28 7.11 12.18 11.09
N TYR A 29 7.82 11.45 11.93
CA TYR A 29 7.22 10.63 12.97
C TYR A 29 8.19 10.45 14.16
N GLY A 30 7.62 10.19 15.33
CA GLY A 30 8.38 9.96 16.54
C GLY A 30 7.61 9.14 17.56
N CYS A 31 8.34 8.57 18.50
CA CYS A 31 7.80 7.80 19.61
C CYS A 31 8.10 8.52 20.93
N SER A 32 7.15 8.51 21.87
CA SER A 32 7.34 8.99 23.22
C SER A 32 8.42 8.19 23.97
N GLU A 33 9.02 8.78 25.00
CA GLU A 33 10.11 8.15 25.77
C GLU A 33 9.70 6.81 26.41
N ASP A 34 8.44 6.67 26.77
CA ASP A 34 7.87 5.42 27.33
C ASP A 34 7.51 4.38 26.26
N GLY A 35 7.61 4.74 24.98
CA GLY A 35 7.29 3.86 23.86
C GLY A 35 5.80 3.59 23.65
N LEU A 36 4.91 4.36 24.31
CA LEU A 36 3.48 4.11 24.31
C LEU A 36 2.68 5.00 23.34
N THR A 37 3.31 6.01 22.77
CA THR A 37 2.63 6.90 21.82
C THR A 37 3.52 7.19 20.63
N TRP A 38 3.04 6.84 19.44
CA TRP A 38 3.64 7.26 18.18
C TRP A 38 2.88 8.43 17.61
N THR A 39 3.59 9.46 17.18
CA THR A 39 3.02 10.64 16.54
C THR A 39 3.51 10.72 15.09
N PHE A 40 2.59 10.86 14.15
CA PHE A 40 2.88 11.00 12.72
C PHE A 40 2.37 12.32 12.20
N ARG A 41 3.21 13.05 11.46
CA ARG A 41 2.81 14.23 10.71
C ARG A 41 2.50 13.84 9.28
N ILE A 42 1.29 14.15 8.85
CA ILE A 42 0.76 13.79 7.54
C ILE A 42 0.94 14.96 6.57
N ARG A 43 1.24 14.66 5.32
CA ARG A 43 1.28 15.63 4.21
C ARG A 43 -0.06 16.34 4.06
N GLU A 44 -0.01 17.59 3.57
CA GLU A 44 -1.22 18.39 3.31
C GLU A 44 -1.61 18.38 1.82
N ASP A 45 -0.75 17.87 0.95
CA ASP A 45 -0.88 17.91 -0.50
C ASP A 45 -1.39 16.61 -1.12
N VAL A 46 -1.96 15.72 -0.31
CA VAL A 46 -2.45 14.43 -0.77
C VAL A 46 -3.96 14.45 -0.96
N MET A 47 -4.39 14.00 -2.14
CA MET A 47 -5.80 13.82 -2.47
C MET A 47 -6.09 12.35 -2.76
N PHE A 48 -7.25 11.89 -2.35
CA PHE A 48 -7.80 10.65 -2.91
C PHE A 48 -8.22 10.84 -4.36
N THR A 49 -8.34 9.75 -5.10
CA THR A 49 -8.67 9.76 -6.54
C THR A 49 -10.08 10.28 -6.86
N ASP A 50 -10.91 10.54 -5.87
CA ASP A 50 -12.18 11.22 -5.98
C ASP A 50 -12.11 12.74 -5.69
N GLY A 51 -10.91 13.25 -5.42
CA GLY A 51 -10.64 14.67 -5.18
C GLY A 51 -10.86 15.13 -3.73
N VAL A 52 -11.11 14.23 -2.79
CA VAL A 52 -11.22 14.56 -1.36
C VAL A 52 -9.82 14.53 -0.72
N PRO A 53 -9.42 15.55 0.08
CA PRO A 53 -8.14 15.56 0.78
C PRO A 53 -8.00 14.37 1.74
N LEU A 54 -6.81 13.74 1.74
CA LEU A 54 -6.45 12.76 2.75
C LEU A 54 -5.96 13.49 4.00
N THR A 55 -6.46 13.09 5.16
CA THR A 55 -6.15 13.71 6.45
C THR A 55 -5.76 12.67 7.50
N ALA A 56 -5.34 13.14 8.66
CA ALA A 56 -5.07 12.28 9.81
C ALA A 56 -6.32 11.53 10.32
N GLU A 57 -7.54 12.00 9.96
CA GLU A 57 -8.78 11.27 10.27
C GLU A 57 -8.88 9.96 9.49
N ASP A 58 -8.45 9.94 8.22
CA ASP A 58 -8.43 8.73 7.40
C ASP A 58 -7.41 7.72 7.92
N VAL A 59 -6.26 8.22 8.39
CA VAL A 59 -5.24 7.38 9.05
C VAL A 59 -5.80 6.74 10.31
N ALA A 60 -6.40 7.54 11.19
CA ALA A 60 -6.99 7.04 12.44
C ALA A 60 -8.14 6.07 12.16
N PHE A 61 -8.98 6.36 11.17
CA PHE A 61 -10.07 5.48 10.73
C PHE A 61 -9.53 4.12 10.29
N THR A 62 -8.54 4.10 9.40
CA THR A 62 -7.95 2.88 8.86
C THR A 62 -7.36 2.01 9.98
N ILE A 63 -6.54 2.60 10.85
CA ILE A 63 -5.89 1.86 11.94
C ILE A 63 -6.93 1.30 12.92
N ASN A 64 -7.92 2.11 13.33
CA ASN A 64 -8.96 1.66 14.24
C ASN A 64 -9.83 0.55 13.62
N GLY A 65 -10.13 0.60 12.33
CA GLY A 65 -10.84 -0.46 11.62
C GLY A 65 -10.12 -1.80 11.73
N ILE A 66 -8.79 -1.82 11.53
CA ILE A 66 -7.97 -3.03 11.68
C ILE A 66 -7.94 -3.49 13.16
N VAL A 67 -7.72 -2.57 14.10
CA VAL A 67 -7.70 -2.87 15.55
C VAL A 67 -9.04 -3.49 16.03
N ASN A 68 -10.15 -3.01 15.47
CA ASN A 68 -11.50 -3.51 15.79
C ASN A 68 -11.85 -4.81 15.03
N GLY A 69 -10.98 -5.31 14.16
CA GLY A 69 -11.20 -6.53 13.39
C GLY A 69 -12.13 -6.38 12.19
N GLU A 70 -12.33 -5.16 11.71
CA GLU A 70 -13.12 -4.85 10.51
C GLU A 70 -12.33 -5.14 9.23
N ALA A 71 -11.00 -5.19 9.33
CA ALA A 71 -10.08 -5.59 8.27
C ALA A 71 -8.97 -6.48 8.85
N ALA A 72 -8.52 -7.48 8.08
CA ALA A 72 -7.55 -8.50 8.53
C ALA A 72 -6.16 -8.35 7.86
N GLU A 73 -5.82 -7.17 7.38
CA GLU A 73 -4.66 -6.96 6.52
C GLU A 73 -3.32 -6.95 7.26
N ALA A 74 -3.34 -6.63 8.57
CA ALA A 74 -2.11 -6.49 9.35
C ALA A 74 -2.32 -6.78 10.83
N ASP A 75 -1.29 -7.24 11.53
CA ASP A 75 -1.33 -7.41 12.98
C ASP A 75 -1.07 -6.09 13.71
N LEU A 76 -2.15 -5.43 14.11
CA LEU A 76 -2.16 -4.26 14.98
C LEU A 76 -2.65 -4.57 16.40
N SER A 77 -2.55 -5.83 16.85
CA SER A 77 -2.99 -6.26 18.21
C SER A 77 -2.33 -5.49 19.35
N MET A 78 -1.15 -4.92 19.09
CA MET A 78 -0.38 -4.10 20.03
C MET A 78 -0.88 -2.65 20.14
N VAL A 79 -1.66 -2.20 19.16
CA VAL A 79 -2.25 -0.86 19.15
C VAL A 79 -3.47 -0.86 20.03
N ASP A 80 -3.63 0.18 20.84
CA ASP A 80 -4.83 0.43 21.62
C ASP A 80 -5.84 1.22 20.80
N ALA A 81 -5.44 2.36 20.26
CA ALA A 81 -6.24 3.20 19.39
C ALA A 81 -5.38 4.17 18.59
N ALA A 82 -5.93 4.67 17.49
CA ALA A 82 -5.39 5.82 16.76
C ALA A 82 -6.36 7.00 16.85
N ARG A 83 -5.84 8.22 16.88
CA ARG A 83 -6.65 9.44 16.87
C ARG A 83 -6.02 10.53 16.00
N ALA A 84 -6.84 11.26 15.28
CA ALA A 84 -6.44 12.52 14.69
C ALA A 84 -6.41 13.60 15.78
N VAL A 85 -5.30 14.28 15.93
CA VAL A 85 -5.15 15.44 16.82
C VAL A 85 -5.61 16.70 16.12
N ASP A 86 -5.26 16.79 14.85
CA ASP A 86 -5.69 17.79 13.88
C ASP A 86 -5.66 17.15 12.46
N ALA A 87 -5.89 17.94 11.42
CA ALA A 87 -5.95 17.44 10.04
C ALA A 87 -4.62 16.78 9.57
N THR A 88 -3.50 17.12 10.16
CA THR A 88 -2.16 16.70 9.76
C THR A 88 -1.40 15.90 10.82
N THR A 89 -1.99 15.66 11.97
CA THR A 89 -1.33 14.96 13.07
C THR A 89 -2.15 13.78 13.55
N CYS A 90 -1.60 12.58 13.43
CA CYS A 90 -2.19 11.36 13.96
C CYS A 90 -1.33 10.81 15.10
N GLU A 91 -1.96 10.45 16.21
CA GLU A 91 -1.34 9.72 17.31
C GLU A 91 -1.87 8.29 17.37
N ILE A 92 -0.94 7.34 17.58
CA ILE A 92 -1.22 5.92 17.76
C ILE A 92 -0.80 5.54 19.16
N ALA A 93 -1.77 5.20 20.00
CA ALA A 93 -1.55 4.69 21.35
C ALA A 93 -1.27 3.19 21.32
N MET A 94 -0.26 2.76 22.07
CA MET A 94 0.20 1.40 22.15
C MET A 94 -0.16 0.79 23.50
N LYS A 95 -0.64 -0.46 23.54
CA LYS A 95 -0.86 -1.25 24.78
C LYS A 95 0.45 -1.58 25.48
N ARG A 96 1.54 -1.68 24.73
CA ARG A 96 2.91 -1.90 25.20
C ARG A 96 3.90 -1.42 24.12
N PRO A 97 5.13 -1.04 24.50
CA PRO A 97 6.14 -0.63 23.52
C PRO A 97 6.39 -1.71 22.48
N ASN A 98 6.38 -1.32 21.22
CA ASN A 98 6.68 -2.23 20.09
C ASN A 98 7.28 -1.47 18.91
N ASN A 99 8.55 -1.70 18.63
CA ASN A 99 9.24 -1.10 17.49
C ASN A 99 8.90 -1.75 16.15
N ALA A 100 8.24 -2.92 16.15
CA ALA A 100 7.80 -3.57 14.92
C ALA A 100 6.59 -2.88 14.28
N LEU A 101 5.95 -1.92 14.99
CA LEU A 101 4.83 -1.15 14.45
C LEU A 101 5.15 -0.54 13.08
N LEU A 102 6.35 0.00 12.90
CA LEU A 102 6.74 0.65 11.65
C LEU A 102 6.71 -0.33 10.47
N TYR A 103 7.14 -1.58 10.64
CA TYR A 103 7.05 -2.59 9.58
C TYR A 103 5.61 -2.89 9.19
N THR A 104 4.72 -2.94 10.18
CA THR A 104 3.29 -3.13 9.93
C THR A 104 2.70 -1.92 9.19
N LEU A 105 3.03 -0.71 9.60
CA LEU A 105 2.52 0.51 8.96
C LEU A 105 3.06 0.73 7.54
N ALA A 106 4.20 0.12 7.19
CA ALA A 106 4.75 0.17 5.85
C ALA A 106 3.97 -0.67 4.81
N VAL A 107 3.03 -1.50 5.27
CA VAL A 107 2.18 -2.33 4.39
C VAL A 107 0.69 -2.04 4.57
N VAL A 108 0.31 -1.18 5.51
CA VAL A 108 -1.09 -0.78 5.72
C VAL A 108 -1.43 0.39 4.81
N GLY A 109 -2.24 0.13 3.79
CA GLY A 109 -2.76 1.14 2.89
C GLY A 109 -3.86 1.97 3.57
N ILE A 110 -3.75 3.30 3.48
CA ILE A 110 -4.73 4.21 4.07
C ILE A 110 -5.95 4.32 3.16
N VAL A 111 -7.13 4.11 3.74
CA VAL A 111 -8.41 4.13 3.04
C VAL A 111 -9.23 5.37 3.42
N PRO A 112 -10.07 5.89 2.50
CA PRO A 112 -10.89 7.07 2.74
C PRO A 112 -12.05 6.75 3.69
N ALA A 113 -12.09 7.37 4.87
CA ALA A 113 -13.17 7.21 5.83
C ALA A 113 -14.56 7.54 5.24
N HIS A 114 -14.63 8.55 4.38
CA HIS A 114 -15.88 9.02 3.77
C HIS A 114 -16.47 8.07 2.72
N ALA A 115 -15.65 7.19 2.13
CA ALA A 115 -16.04 6.30 1.04
C ALA A 115 -15.84 4.81 1.35
N TYR A 116 -15.33 4.47 2.54
CA TYR A 116 -15.14 3.08 2.95
C TYR A 116 -16.47 2.42 3.33
N GLY A 117 -16.73 1.25 2.75
CA GLY A 117 -17.97 0.50 2.98
C GLY A 117 -17.93 -0.90 2.38
N PRO A 118 -19.04 -1.66 2.42
CA PRO A 118 -19.09 -3.06 1.97
C PRO A 118 -18.63 -3.28 0.53
N ASP A 119 -18.83 -2.30 -0.34
CA ASP A 119 -18.49 -2.39 -1.77
C ASP A 119 -17.13 -1.75 -2.09
N TYR A 120 -16.39 -1.27 -1.08
CA TYR A 120 -15.12 -0.56 -1.28
C TYR A 120 -14.11 -1.40 -2.08
N GLY A 121 -14.01 -2.69 -1.79
CA GLY A 121 -13.09 -3.60 -2.50
C GLY A 121 -13.39 -3.76 -3.99
N GLU A 122 -14.61 -3.44 -4.45
CA GLU A 122 -14.98 -3.51 -5.87
C GLU A 122 -14.58 -2.24 -6.64
N ARG A 123 -14.53 -1.09 -5.95
CA ARG A 123 -14.20 0.22 -6.51
C ARG A 123 -13.35 1.01 -5.51
N PRO A 124 -12.11 0.57 -5.28
CA PRO A 124 -11.24 1.22 -4.32
C PRO A 124 -10.92 2.65 -4.75
N ILE A 125 -11.06 3.56 -3.81
CA ILE A 125 -10.61 4.95 -3.91
C ILE A 125 -9.32 5.01 -3.10
N GLY A 126 -8.22 5.38 -3.72
CA GLY A 126 -6.91 5.44 -3.06
C GLY A 126 -6.22 6.77 -3.32
N SER A 127 -5.04 6.92 -2.74
CA SER A 127 -4.14 8.06 -2.93
C SER A 127 -2.83 7.67 -3.61
N GLY A 128 -2.72 6.42 -4.08
CA GLY A 128 -1.52 5.86 -4.66
C GLY A 128 -1.22 6.32 -6.09
N ARG A 129 -0.13 5.78 -6.64
CA ARG A 129 0.37 6.10 -8.00
C ARG A 129 -0.59 5.73 -9.11
N TYR A 130 -1.44 4.72 -8.86
CA TYR A 130 -2.39 4.20 -9.84
C TYR A 130 -3.79 4.15 -9.25
N MET A 131 -4.77 4.11 -10.11
CA MET A 131 -6.17 3.96 -9.77
C MET A 131 -6.78 2.82 -10.57
N LEU A 132 -7.79 2.15 -9.99
CA LEU A 132 -8.49 1.06 -10.66
C LEU A 132 -9.23 1.58 -11.89
N GLU A 133 -8.94 1.01 -13.05
CA GLU A 133 -9.67 1.25 -14.30
C GLU A 133 -10.71 0.16 -14.52
N GLN A 134 -10.31 -1.10 -14.38
CA GLN A 134 -11.15 -2.27 -14.62
C GLN A 134 -10.69 -3.47 -13.79
N TRP A 135 -11.63 -4.27 -13.33
CA TRP A 135 -11.36 -5.54 -12.68
C TRP A 135 -12.17 -6.67 -13.33
N ASP A 136 -11.50 -7.54 -14.05
CA ASP A 136 -12.07 -8.78 -14.61
C ASP A 136 -11.78 -9.90 -13.61
N ARG A 137 -12.79 -10.25 -12.80
CA ARG A 137 -12.64 -11.19 -11.67
C ARG A 137 -12.05 -12.52 -12.13
N GLY A 138 -10.98 -12.95 -11.45
CA GLY A 138 -10.26 -14.18 -11.75
C GLY A 138 -9.37 -14.14 -13.00
N GLN A 139 -9.27 -12.99 -13.69
CA GLN A 139 -8.46 -12.84 -14.89
C GLN A 139 -7.41 -11.75 -14.75
N GLN A 140 -7.81 -10.51 -14.50
CA GLN A 140 -6.90 -9.37 -14.46
C GLN A 140 -7.46 -8.17 -13.69
N VAL A 141 -6.55 -7.32 -13.26
CA VAL A 141 -6.82 -5.96 -12.84
C VAL A 141 -6.09 -5.00 -13.75
N ILE A 142 -6.77 -3.98 -14.21
CA ILE A 142 -6.22 -2.92 -15.05
C ILE A 142 -6.20 -1.64 -14.22
N LEU A 143 -5.02 -1.07 -14.12
CA LEU A 143 -4.76 0.17 -13.41
C LEU A 143 -4.33 1.24 -14.40
N ARG A 144 -4.76 2.48 -14.18
CA ARG A 144 -4.27 3.66 -14.89
C ARG A 144 -3.51 4.58 -13.95
N ALA A 145 -2.56 5.33 -14.48
CA ALA A 145 -1.80 6.31 -13.72
C ALA A 145 -2.74 7.32 -13.04
N ASN A 146 -2.45 7.66 -11.79
CA ASN A 146 -3.11 8.73 -11.08
C ASN A 146 -2.44 10.07 -11.46
N PRO A 147 -3.13 10.97 -12.18
CA PRO A 147 -2.56 12.24 -12.61
C PRO A 147 -2.31 13.20 -11.45
N ASP A 148 -3.00 13.01 -10.33
CA ASP A 148 -2.93 13.87 -9.15
C ASP A 148 -2.10 13.25 -8.02
N TYR A 149 -1.24 12.26 -8.37
CA TYR A 149 -0.36 11.65 -7.38
C TYR A 149 0.64 12.67 -6.83
N TYR A 150 0.76 12.74 -5.51
CA TYR A 150 1.58 13.72 -4.79
C TYR A 150 3.10 13.54 -4.89
N GLY A 151 3.56 12.38 -5.36
CA GLY A 151 4.98 12.08 -5.57
C GLY A 151 5.39 12.16 -7.03
N ASP A 152 6.47 11.49 -7.40
CA ASP A 152 6.92 11.41 -8.78
C ASP A 152 5.87 10.74 -9.65
N ALA A 153 5.58 11.34 -10.80
CA ALA A 153 4.60 10.82 -11.74
C ALA A 153 4.94 9.37 -12.16
N PRO A 154 3.93 8.50 -12.24
CA PRO A 154 4.12 7.14 -12.73
C PRO A 154 4.75 7.13 -14.13
N LEU A 155 5.74 6.25 -14.34
CA LEU A 155 6.42 6.13 -15.64
C LEU A 155 5.55 5.41 -16.70
N MET A 156 4.61 4.58 -16.24
CA MET A 156 3.69 3.83 -17.09
C MET A 156 2.30 4.44 -16.97
N ASP A 157 1.66 4.73 -18.10
CA ASP A 157 0.28 5.24 -18.09
C ASP A 157 -0.71 4.18 -17.61
N ARG A 158 -0.39 2.91 -17.81
CA ARG A 158 -1.27 1.77 -17.52
C ARG A 158 -0.47 0.57 -17.05
N VAL A 159 -0.99 -0.13 -16.06
CA VAL A 159 -0.48 -1.41 -15.54
C VAL A 159 -1.59 -2.45 -15.62
N VAL A 160 -1.27 -3.61 -16.18
CA VAL A 160 -2.19 -4.76 -16.24
C VAL A 160 -1.62 -5.87 -15.39
N VAL A 161 -2.33 -6.27 -14.34
CA VAL A 161 -1.98 -7.40 -13.47
C VAL A 161 -2.78 -8.61 -13.89
N LEU A 162 -2.13 -9.59 -14.52
CA LEU A 162 -2.74 -10.84 -14.96
C LEU A 162 -2.70 -11.86 -13.81
N PHE A 163 -3.83 -12.48 -13.51
CA PHE A 163 -3.91 -13.55 -12.50
C PHE A 163 -3.65 -14.90 -13.16
N MET A 164 -2.51 -15.50 -12.84
CA MET A 164 -2.10 -16.78 -13.40
C MET A 164 -1.20 -17.54 -12.43
N GLU A 165 -1.13 -18.84 -12.62
CA GLU A 165 -0.20 -19.70 -11.90
C GLU A 165 1.24 -19.45 -12.33
N GLU A 166 2.20 -19.82 -11.49
CA GLU A 166 3.62 -19.53 -11.69
C GLU A 166 4.17 -20.03 -13.04
N ASP A 167 3.83 -21.28 -13.42
CA ASP A 167 4.25 -21.85 -14.70
C ASP A 167 3.71 -21.07 -15.90
N ALA A 168 2.46 -20.60 -15.82
CA ALA A 168 1.86 -19.76 -16.83
C ALA A 168 2.48 -18.36 -16.89
N SER A 169 2.91 -17.83 -15.74
CA SER A 169 3.60 -16.54 -15.63
C SER A 169 4.92 -16.54 -16.43
N LEU A 170 5.74 -17.58 -16.29
CA LEU A 170 6.97 -17.72 -17.08
C LEU A 170 6.69 -17.91 -18.58
N ALA A 171 5.65 -18.69 -18.94
CA ALA A 171 5.24 -18.84 -20.33
C ALA A 171 4.76 -17.50 -20.94
N ALA A 172 4.05 -16.67 -20.16
CA ALA A 172 3.62 -15.33 -20.58
C ALA A 172 4.81 -14.42 -20.84
N ALA A 173 5.85 -14.47 -20.00
CA ALA A 173 7.09 -13.75 -20.24
C ALA A 173 7.80 -14.27 -21.50
N GLN A 174 7.92 -15.58 -21.70
CA GLN A 174 8.56 -16.18 -22.89
C GLN A 174 7.86 -15.80 -24.19
N SER A 175 6.54 -15.67 -24.17
CA SER A 175 5.75 -15.27 -25.34
C SER A 175 5.70 -13.76 -25.57
N GLY A 176 6.25 -12.95 -24.64
CA GLY A 176 6.16 -11.49 -24.67
C GLY A 176 4.77 -10.96 -24.29
N THR A 177 3.92 -11.79 -23.67
CA THR A 177 2.60 -11.35 -23.15
C THR A 177 2.70 -10.59 -21.85
N ALA A 178 3.72 -10.85 -21.04
CA ALA A 178 3.99 -10.16 -19.79
C ALA A 178 5.38 -9.53 -19.80
N ASP A 179 5.48 -8.29 -19.34
CA ASP A 179 6.75 -7.56 -19.20
C ASP A 179 7.45 -7.90 -17.89
N VAL A 180 6.69 -8.26 -16.87
CA VAL A 180 7.16 -8.69 -15.55
C VAL A 180 6.48 -10.00 -15.18
N ALA A 181 7.23 -10.96 -14.69
CA ALA A 181 6.73 -12.25 -14.23
C ALA A 181 7.32 -12.60 -12.86
N TYR A 182 6.48 -13.10 -11.97
CA TYR A 182 6.95 -13.69 -10.71
C TYR A 182 7.44 -15.12 -10.94
N THR A 183 8.55 -15.47 -10.28
CA THR A 183 9.08 -16.82 -10.31
C THR A 183 9.68 -17.18 -8.96
N SER A 184 9.57 -18.44 -8.57
CA SER A 184 10.24 -18.96 -7.38
C SER A 184 11.74 -19.15 -7.62
N ALA A 185 12.50 -19.28 -6.53
CA ALA A 185 13.93 -19.59 -6.59
C ALA A 185 14.20 -20.91 -7.33
N ALA A 186 13.26 -21.87 -7.32
CA ALA A 186 13.39 -23.15 -8.01
C ALA A 186 13.38 -22.99 -9.54
N LEU A 187 12.65 -22.02 -10.07
CA LEU A 187 12.54 -21.73 -11.49
C LEU A 187 13.40 -20.56 -11.96
N ALA A 188 14.14 -19.92 -11.05
CA ALA A 188 15.00 -18.77 -11.37
C ALA A 188 16.06 -19.06 -12.45
N GLY A 189 16.41 -20.33 -12.66
CA GLY A 189 17.31 -20.76 -13.73
C GLY A 189 16.68 -20.78 -15.13
N ALA A 190 15.36 -20.61 -15.25
CA ALA A 190 14.61 -20.66 -16.51
C ALA A 190 14.23 -19.26 -17.04
N VAL A 191 15.00 -18.21 -16.70
CA VAL A 191 14.74 -16.82 -17.12
C VAL A 191 14.73 -16.74 -18.63
N PRO A 192 13.65 -16.22 -19.25
CA PRO A 192 13.55 -16.08 -20.70
C PRO A 192 14.59 -15.11 -21.28
N ALA A 193 14.94 -15.29 -22.53
CA ALA A 193 15.84 -14.36 -23.22
C ALA A 193 15.21 -12.95 -23.26
N GLY A 194 16.02 -11.94 -22.90
CA GLY A 194 15.58 -10.54 -22.85
C GLY A 194 15.02 -10.08 -21.50
N TYR A 195 14.87 -11.01 -20.52
CA TYR A 195 14.47 -10.66 -19.16
C TYR A 195 15.68 -10.66 -18.21
N THR A 196 15.58 -9.85 -17.18
CA THR A 196 16.56 -9.80 -16.09
C THR A 196 15.91 -10.30 -14.81
N LEU A 197 16.58 -11.21 -14.10
CA LEU A 197 16.14 -11.66 -12.80
C LEU A 197 16.43 -10.58 -11.75
N LEU A 198 15.39 -10.12 -11.08
CA LEU A 198 15.49 -9.23 -9.93
C LEU A 198 15.19 -10.04 -8.67
N ASN A 199 16.10 -10.04 -7.70
CA ASN A 199 15.84 -10.57 -6.38
C ASN A 199 15.12 -9.49 -5.57
N CYS A 200 13.86 -9.73 -5.24
CA CYS A 200 13.14 -8.97 -4.23
C CYS A 200 13.36 -9.71 -2.90
N ALA A 201 14.15 -9.10 -2.02
CA ALA A 201 14.39 -9.63 -0.68
C ALA A 201 13.17 -9.38 0.21
#